data_f047e83c8b1e2874f1de8e87c7a3e7de
#
_entry.id   f047e83c8b1e2874f1de8e87c7a3e7de
#
_cell.length_a   1.000
_cell.length_b   1.000
_cell.length_c   1.000
_cell.angle_alpha   90.00
_cell.angle_beta   90.00
_cell.angle_gamma   90.00
#
_symmetry.space_group_name_H-M   'P 1'
#
loop_
_entity.id
_entity.type
_entity.pdbx_description
1 polymer ?
#
loop_
_entity_poly.entity_id
_entity_poly.type
_entity_poly.pdbx_seq_one_letter_code
_entity_poly.pdbx_strand_id
1 'polypeptide(L)'
;MEDINTLTQKANSGDAVAMRKLGYEYLIGKNIQKDEKKAFQLFRAAVWEGDLNATIYCGYCCKTGAGLEKPNIVAAARYYEYGARAGVAAAQYELARIYIDKEMGDACFIGGANPYIGCERWLKKAAEQNYIYAEELLADKYYEGVYIVKDVKAAIYWYEKAANQGSVYAMYRAGYIYYSEPID
;
A
#
# COMPACT_ATOMS: atom_id res chain seq x y z
N MET A 1 -14.81 -20.16 0.36
CA MET A 1 -13.44 -19.98 -0.11
C MET A 1 -13.33 -20.73 -1.41
N GLU A 2 -12.83 -20.12 -2.48
CA GLU A 2 -12.72 -20.76 -3.78
C GLU A 2 -11.66 -21.88 -3.71
N ASP A 3 -11.95 -23.06 -4.25
CA ASP A 3 -11.04 -24.21 -4.26
C ASP A 3 -9.83 -23.92 -5.17
N ILE A 4 -8.64 -24.41 -4.78
CA ILE A 4 -7.38 -24.18 -5.52
C ILE A 4 -7.43 -24.70 -6.95
N ASN A 5 -8.12 -25.84 -7.19
CA ASN A 5 -8.25 -26.37 -8.53
C ASN A 5 -9.08 -25.45 -9.43
N THR A 6 -10.22 -24.96 -8.94
CA THR A 6 -11.06 -23.99 -9.63
C THR A 6 -10.29 -22.67 -9.88
N LEU A 7 -9.55 -22.21 -8.89
CA LEU A 7 -8.74 -21.01 -9.01
C LEU A 7 -7.62 -21.17 -10.08
N THR A 8 -7.01 -22.34 -10.11
CA THR A 8 -5.98 -22.69 -11.10
C THR A 8 -6.57 -22.73 -12.52
N GLN A 9 -7.74 -23.33 -12.69
CA GLN A 9 -8.41 -23.39 -13.99
C GLN A 9 -8.74 -21.99 -14.52
N LYS A 10 -9.30 -21.11 -13.68
CA LYS A 10 -9.61 -19.73 -14.02
C LYS A 10 -8.35 -18.93 -14.35
N ALA A 11 -7.29 -19.05 -13.55
CA ALA A 11 -6.03 -18.40 -13.84
C ALA A 11 -5.43 -18.84 -15.18
N ASN A 12 -5.51 -20.14 -15.50
CA ASN A 12 -5.04 -20.67 -16.77
C ASN A 12 -5.90 -20.22 -17.98
N SER A 13 -7.17 -19.85 -17.74
CA SER A 13 -8.04 -19.29 -18.78
C SER A 13 -7.91 -17.77 -18.95
N GLY A 14 -6.98 -17.12 -18.25
CA GLY A 14 -6.72 -15.68 -18.39
C GLY A 14 -7.44 -14.79 -17.38
N ASP A 15 -8.13 -15.35 -16.38
CA ASP A 15 -8.77 -14.55 -15.33
C ASP A 15 -7.68 -13.88 -14.44
N ALA A 16 -7.51 -12.57 -14.61
CA ALA A 16 -6.52 -11.78 -13.91
C ALA A 16 -6.70 -11.79 -12.38
N VAL A 17 -7.96 -11.75 -11.91
CA VAL A 17 -8.27 -11.79 -10.48
C VAL A 17 -7.93 -13.16 -9.89
N ALA A 18 -8.22 -14.23 -10.65
CA ALA A 18 -7.86 -15.59 -10.26
C ALA A 18 -6.32 -15.77 -10.21
N MET A 19 -5.58 -15.21 -11.18
CA MET A 19 -4.12 -15.20 -11.17
C MET A 19 -3.58 -14.53 -9.90
N ARG A 20 -4.10 -13.35 -9.53
CA ARG A 20 -3.69 -12.67 -8.31
C ARG A 20 -4.00 -13.49 -7.06
N LYS A 21 -5.19 -14.05 -6.95
CA LYS A 21 -5.58 -14.89 -5.81
C LYS A 21 -4.71 -16.14 -5.71
N LEU A 22 -4.46 -16.83 -6.81
CA LEU A 22 -3.59 -18.01 -6.87
C LEU A 22 -2.14 -17.65 -6.52
N GLY A 23 -1.65 -16.51 -7.01
CA GLY A 23 -0.35 -15.96 -6.64
C GLY A 23 -0.22 -15.75 -5.13
N TYR A 24 -1.27 -15.22 -4.50
CA TYR A 24 -1.32 -15.04 -3.05
C TYR A 24 -1.26 -16.38 -2.29
N GLU A 25 -1.99 -17.41 -2.74
CA GLU A 25 -1.90 -18.76 -2.14
C GLU A 25 -0.48 -19.34 -2.22
N TYR A 26 0.21 -19.20 -3.38
CA TYR A 26 1.60 -19.60 -3.51
C TYR A 26 2.55 -18.77 -2.63
N LEU A 27 2.28 -17.48 -2.44
CA LEU A 27 3.11 -16.60 -1.61
C LEU A 27 3.07 -16.99 -0.13
N ILE A 28 1.86 -17.28 0.40
CA ILE A 28 1.68 -17.60 1.81
C ILE A 28 1.88 -19.09 2.11
N GLY A 29 1.64 -19.97 1.13
CA GLY A 29 1.80 -21.43 1.29
C GLY A 29 0.77 -22.08 2.22
N LYS A 30 -0.45 -21.51 2.34
CA LYS A 30 -1.46 -22.01 3.29
C LYS A 30 -2.22 -23.24 2.77
N ASN A 31 -2.71 -23.15 1.53
CA ASN A 31 -3.54 -24.19 0.90
C ASN A 31 -2.80 -24.93 -0.22
N ILE A 32 -1.60 -24.52 -0.52
CA ILE A 32 -0.72 -25.09 -1.54
C ILE A 32 0.73 -24.96 -1.08
N GLN A 33 1.62 -25.79 -1.58
CA GLN A 33 3.05 -25.65 -1.29
C GLN A 33 3.55 -24.26 -1.68
N LYS A 34 4.24 -23.58 -0.75
CA LYS A 34 4.79 -22.24 -0.96
C LYS A 34 5.75 -22.21 -2.15
N ASP A 35 5.51 -21.28 -3.07
CA ASP A 35 6.37 -21.02 -4.22
C ASP A 35 6.34 -19.53 -4.55
N GLU A 36 7.26 -18.77 -3.95
CA GLU A 36 7.34 -17.33 -4.14
C GLU A 36 7.67 -16.93 -5.57
N LYS A 37 8.42 -17.75 -6.30
CA LYS A 37 8.77 -17.48 -7.71
C LYS A 37 7.54 -17.58 -8.59
N LYS A 38 6.74 -18.62 -8.39
CA LYS A 38 5.47 -18.79 -9.10
C LYS A 38 4.46 -17.71 -8.71
N ALA A 39 4.42 -17.34 -7.42
CA ALA A 39 3.59 -16.22 -6.95
C ALA A 39 3.91 -14.93 -7.71
N PHE A 40 5.18 -14.55 -7.79
CA PHE A 40 5.59 -13.34 -8.51
C PHE A 40 5.24 -13.39 -10.00
N GLN A 41 5.42 -14.54 -10.65
CA GLN A 41 5.02 -14.72 -12.05
C GLN A 41 3.51 -14.51 -12.26
N LEU A 42 2.69 -15.08 -11.38
CA LEU A 42 1.23 -14.92 -11.42
C LEU A 42 0.79 -13.47 -11.16
N PHE A 43 1.41 -12.77 -10.23
CA PHE A 43 1.12 -11.35 -10.00
C PHE A 43 1.46 -10.49 -11.21
N ARG A 44 2.60 -10.75 -11.86
CA ARG A 44 2.96 -10.05 -13.09
C ARG A 44 1.98 -10.34 -14.23
N ALA A 45 1.57 -11.59 -14.39
CA ALA A 45 0.56 -11.97 -15.36
C ALA A 45 -0.78 -11.28 -15.07
N ALA A 46 -1.22 -11.25 -13.82
CA ALA A 46 -2.43 -10.55 -13.42
C ALA A 46 -2.39 -9.05 -13.75
N VAL A 47 -1.24 -8.38 -13.52
CA VAL A 47 -1.07 -6.97 -13.90
C VAL A 47 -1.17 -6.81 -15.42
N TRP A 48 -0.59 -7.72 -16.19
CA TRP A 48 -0.64 -7.70 -17.65
C TRP A 48 -2.07 -7.86 -18.18
N GLU A 49 -2.85 -8.73 -17.56
CA GLU A 49 -4.26 -8.97 -17.87
C GLU A 49 -5.22 -7.92 -17.24
N GLY A 50 -4.68 -6.84 -16.63
CA GLY A 50 -5.43 -5.67 -16.19
C GLY A 50 -5.87 -5.67 -14.72
N ASP A 51 -5.53 -6.66 -13.90
CA ASP A 51 -5.76 -6.56 -12.45
C ASP A 51 -4.71 -5.67 -11.78
N LEU A 52 -4.99 -4.38 -11.73
CA LEU A 52 -4.08 -3.39 -11.16
C LEU A 52 -3.86 -3.54 -9.65
N ASN A 53 -4.73 -4.27 -8.94
CA ASN A 53 -4.49 -4.62 -7.53
C ASN A 53 -3.30 -5.58 -7.38
N ALA A 54 -2.94 -6.33 -8.41
CA ALA A 54 -1.77 -7.19 -8.39
C ALA A 54 -0.44 -6.42 -8.33
N THR A 55 -0.44 -5.11 -8.66
CA THR A 55 0.74 -4.24 -8.54
C THR A 55 1.26 -4.16 -7.11
N ILE A 56 0.37 -4.27 -6.11
CA ILE A 56 0.73 -4.28 -4.69
C ILE A 56 1.61 -5.48 -4.37
N TYR A 57 1.22 -6.64 -4.87
CA TYR A 57 1.95 -7.89 -4.64
C TYR A 57 3.26 -7.93 -5.44
N CYS A 58 3.28 -7.41 -6.66
CA CYS A 58 4.52 -7.23 -7.42
C CYS A 58 5.50 -6.30 -6.67
N GLY A 59 5.00 -5.18 -6.18
CA GLY A 59 5.77 -4.23 -5.36
C GLY A 59 6.31 -4.89 -4.09
N TYR A 60 5.47 -5.63 -3.37
CA TYR A 60 5.87 -6.39 -2.18
C TYR A 60 6.97 -7.41 -2.50
N CYS A 61 6.83 -8.22 -3.54
CA CYS A 61 7.85 -9.18 -3.95
C CYS A 61 9.16 -8.49 -4.30
N CYS A 62 9.11 -7.37 -5.01
CA CYS A 62 10.31 -6.58 -5.32
C CYS A 62 10.96 -5.99 -4.06
N LYS A 63 10.16 -5.48 -3.11
CA LYS A 63 10.64 -4.89 -1.86
C LYS A 63 11.33 -5.92 -0.96
N THR A 64 10.75 -7.10 -0.83
CA THR A 64 11.23 -8.17 0.06
C THR A 64 12.22 -9.14 -0.58
N GLY A 65 12.23 -9.21 -1.91
CA GLY A 65 12.97 -10.23 -2.65
C GLY A 65 12.20 -11.55 -2.85
N ALA A 66 10.93 -11.62 -2.42
CA ALA A 66 10.14 -12.85 -2.52
C ALA A 66 10.02 -13.31 -3.98
N GLY A 67 10.57 -14.48 -4.29
CA GLY A 67 10.63 -15.05 -5.63
C GLY A 67 11.68 -14.42 -6.56
N LEU A 68 12.56 -13.55 -6.05
CA LEU A 68 13.64 -12.88 -6.76
C LEU A 68 15.00 -13.24 -6.16
N GLU A 69 16.08 -13.00 -6.88
CA GLU A 69 17.45 -13.23 -6.37
C GLU A 69 17.81 -12.29 -5.21
N LYS A 70 17.30 -11.05 -5.25
CA LYS A 70 17.53 -10.01 -4.24
C LYS A 70 16.41 -8.97 -4.24
N PRO A 71 16.19 -8.28 -3.12
CA PRO A 71 15.30 -7.13 -3.05
C PRO A 71 15.70 -6.02 -4.04
N ASN A 72 14.68 -5.33 -4.57
CA ASN A 72 14.86 -4.20 -5.46
C ASN A 72 13.80 -3.13 -5.18
N ILE A 73 14.14 -2.16 -4.34
CA ILE A 73 13.23 -1.11 -3.92
C ILE A 73 12.82 -0.17 -5.05
N VAL A 74 13.69 0.05 -6.05
CA VAL A 74 13.36 0.86 -7.22
C VAL A 74 12.30 0.18 -8.07
N ALA A 75 12.41 -1.14 -8.27
CA ALA A 75 11.38 -1.91 -8.96
C ALA A 75 10.06 -1.93 -8.16
N ALA A 76 10.12 -2.08 -6.84
CA ALA A 76 8.95 -2.00 -5.97
C ALA A 76 8.22 -0.66 -6.13
N ALA A 77 8.95 0.44 -6.06
CA ALA A 77 8.38 1.78 -6.22
C ALA A 77 7.72 1.98 -7.59
N ARG A 78 8.29 1.41 -8.67
CA ARG A 78 7.67 1.48 -10.01
C ARG A 78 6.33 0.72 -10.07
N TYR A 79 6.24 -0.46 -9.45
CA TYR A 79 4.98 -1.19 -9.39
C TYR A 79 3.93 -0.44 -8.56
N TYR A 80 4.33 0.09 -7.40
CA TYR A 80 3.43 0.90 -6.58
C TYR A 80 3.01 2.18 -7.30
N GLU A 81 3.92 2.87 -8.00
CA GLU A 81 3.60 4.06 -8.79
C GLU A 81 2.59 3.75 -9.89
N TYR A 82 2.76 2.62 -10.59
CA TYR A 82 1.82 2.20 -11.63
C TYR A 82 0.42 1.98 -11.06
N GLY A 83 0.29 1.22 -9.97
CA GLY A 83 -0.99 1.03 -9.28
C GLY A 83 -1.56 2.32 -8.69
N ALA A 84 -0.71 3.18 -8.11
CA ALA A 84 -1.11 4.46 -7.52
C ALA A 84 -1.69 5.42 -8.56
N ARG A 85 -1.07 5.52 -9.73
CA ARG A 85 -1.58 6.33 -10.86
C ARG A 85 -2.89 5.79 -11.40
N ALA A 86 -3.10 4.50 -11.33
CA ALA A 86 -4.35 3.84 -11.71
C ALA A 86 -5.45 3.93 -10.64
N GLY A 87 -5.17 4.57 -9.49
CA GLY A 87 -6.16 4.81 -8.45
C GLY A 87 -6.20 3.74 -7.35
N VAL A 88 -5.31 2.76 -7.34
CA VAL A 88 -5.29 1.71 -6.30
C VAL A 88 -4.83 2.31 -4.97
N ALA A 89 -5.75 2.43 -3.99
CA ALA A 89 -5.49 3.10 -2.71
C ALA A 89 -4.33 2.48 -1.93
N ALA A 90 -4.25 1.14 -1.87
CA ALA A 90 -3.15 0.46 -1.20
C ALA A 90 -1.79 0.72 -1.88
N ALA A 91 -1.75 0.85 -3.21
CA ALA A 91 -0.53 1.20 -3.94
C ALA A 91 -0.11 2.66 -3.70
N GLN A 92 -1.08 3.57 -3.58
CA GLN A 92 -0.84 4.97 -3.21
C GLN A 92 -0.22 5.07 -1.80
N TYR A 93 -0.74 4.29 -0.86
CA TYR A 93 -0.22 4.20 0.50
C TYR A 93 1.20 3.63 0.55
N GLU A 94 1.46 2.50 -0.11
CA GLU A 94 2.80 1.90 -0.14
C GLU A 94 3.83 2.79 -0.84
N LEU A 95 3.45 3.50 -1.89
CA LEU A 95 4.32 4.48 -2.55
C LEU A 95 4.66 5.63 -1.60
N ALA A 96 3.68 6.16 -0.86
CA ALA A 96 3.91 7.20 0.14
C ALA A 96 4.85 6.72 1.25
N ARG A 97 4.71 5.48 1.71
CA ARG A 97 5.61 4.86 2.71
C ARG A 97 7.05 4.80 2.23
N ILE A 98 7.29 4.41 0.98
CA ILE A 98 8.65 4.41 0.42
C ILE A 98 9.29 5.80 0.50
N TYR A 99 8.51 6.86 0.24
CA TYR A 99 9.01 8.23 0.38
C TYR A 99 9.29 8.62 1.82
N ILE A 100 8.46 8.20 2.77
CA ILE A 100 8.61 8.47 4.21
C ILE A 100 9.83 7.73 4.77
N ASP A 101 9.94 6.44 4.48
CA ASP A 101 10.96 5.57 5.03
C ASP A 101 12.36 5.82 4.43
N LYS A 102 12.46 6.73 3.45
CA LYS A 102 13.70 7.04 2.71
C LYS A 102 14.41 5.80 2.16
N GLU A 103 13.66 4.72 1.93
CA GLU A 103 14.20 3.44 1.47
C GLU A 103 14.92 3.55 0.12
N MET A 104 14.64 4.60 -0.63
CA MET A 104 15.24 4.85 -1.94
C MET A 104 16.48 5.76 -1.91
N GLY A 105 16.85 6.32 -0.75
CA GLY A 105 17.94 7.30 -0.67
C GLY A 105 17.75 8.44 -1.69
N ASP A 106 18.84 8.84 -2.35
CA ASP A 106 18.80 9.89 -3.38
C ASP A 106 18.07 9.47 -4.68
N ALA A 107 17.77 8.17 -4.86
CA ALA A 107 16.98 7.66 -5.99
C ALA A 107 15.47 7.95 -5.86
N CYS A 108 15.06 8.66 -4.81
CA CYS A 108 13.67 9.00 -4.48
C CYS A 108 12.98 9.93 -5.51
N PHE A 109 13.70 10.39 -6.54
CA PHE A 109 13.17 11.27 -7.58
C PHE A 109 12.50 10.50 -8.74
N ILE A 110 11.66 9.50 -8.45
CA ILE A 110 10.83 8.90 -9.50
C ILE A 110 9.85 9.98 -9.98
N GLY A 111 10.00 10.39 -11.22
CA GLY A 111 9.12 11.39 -11.86
C GLY A 111 9.42 12.86 -11.52
N GLY A 112 10.58 13.19 -10.94
CA GLY A 112 11.00 14.59 -10.72
C GLY A 112 10.24 15.33 -9.61
N ALA A 113 9.39 14.66 -8.84
CA ALA A 113 8.65 15.27 -7.75
C ALA A 113 9.48 15.26 -6.45
N ASN A 114 9.40 16.38 -5.71
CA ASN A 114 9.93 16.44 -4.35
C ASN A 114 9.26 15.33 -3.51
N PRO A 115 10.03 14.42 -2.85
CA PRO A 115 9.46 13.32 -2.08
C PRO A 115 8.47 13.78 -1.00
N TYR A 116 8.67 14.94 -0.42
CA TYR A 116 7.78 15.52 0.59
C TYR A 116 6.39 15.86 0.02
N ILE A 117 6.34 16.47 -1.17
CA ILE A 117 5.08 16.78 -1.85
C ILE A 117 4.39 15.49 -2.34
N GLY A 118 5.17 14.51 -2.77
CA GLY A 118 4.67 13.21 -3.21
C GLY A 118 3.98 12.42 -2.09
N CYS A 119 4.56 12.41 -0.90
CA CYS A 119 4.05 11.71 0.28
C CYS A 119 2.63 12.20 0.66
N GLU A 120 2.46 13.49 0.91
CA GLU A 120 1.16 14.06 1.29
C GLU A 120 0.10 13.80 0.21
N ARG A 121 0.44 14.04 -1.05
CA ARG A 121 -0.47 13.86 -2.17
C ARG A 121 -0.98 12.42 -2.27
N TRP A 122 -0.10 11.43 -2.13
CA TRP A 122 -0.49 10.03 -2.26
C TRP A 122 -1.25 9.53 -1.04
N LEU A 123 -0.85 9.96 0.18
CA LEU A 123 -1.61 9.64 1.39
C LEU A 123 -3.01 10.21 1.34
N LYS A 124 -3.18 11.49 0.93
CA LYS A 124 -4.51 12.09 0.77
C LYS A 124 -5.38 11.30 -0.21
N LYS A 125 -4.85 10.96 -1.37
CA LYS A 125 -5.59 10.19 -2.38
C LYS A 125 -6.05 8.83 -1.86
N ALA A 126 -5.22 8.13 -1.09
CA ALA A 126 -5.58 6.85 -0.49
C ALA A 126 -6.61 7.03 0.65
N ALA A 127 -6.44 8.03 1.51
CA ALA A 127 -7.34 8.35 2.62
C ALA A 127 -8.72 8.81 2.13
N GLU A 128 -8.80 9.58 1.03
CA GLU A 128 -10.06 9.96 0.38
C GLU A 128 -10.85 8.77 -0.16
N GLN A 129 -10.19 7.64 -0.42
CA GLN A 129 -10.81 6.36 -0.76
C GLN A 129 -11.19 5.51 0.46
N ASN A 130 -11.15 6.08 1.66
CA ASN A 130 -11.41 5.40 2.95
C ASN A 130 -10.41 4.25 3.23
N TYR A 131 -9.15 4.38 2.76
CA TYR A 131 -8.11 3.42 3.08
C TYR A 131 -7.57 3.71 4.47
N ILE A 132 -8.01 2.93 5.46
CA ILE A 132 -7.82 3.16 6.90
C ILE A 132 -6.34 3.40 7.28
N TYR A 133 -5.41 2.63 6.73
CA TYR A 133 -3.98 2.79 7.01
C TYR A 133 -3.40 4.11 6.47
N ALA A 134 -3.99 4.64 5.38
CA ALA A 134 -3.58 5.95 4.87
C ALA A 134 -4.18 7.08 5.70
N GLU A 135 -5.39 6.93 6.22
CA GLU A 135 -6.00 7.90 7.14
C GLU A 135 -5.18 8.01 8.43
N GLU A 136 -4.81 6.87 9.04
CA GLU A 136 -3.95 6.80 10.22
C GLU A 136 -2.60 7.47 9.99
N LEU A 137 -1.89 7.06 8.94
CA LEU A 137 -0.56 7.59 8.64
C LEU A 137 -0.59 9.07 8.27
N LEU A 138 -1.61 9.52 7.54
CA LEU A 138 -1.78 10.93 7.20
C LEU A 138 -2.03 11.77 8.46
N ALA A 139 -2.86 11.26 9.37
CA ALA A 139 -3.11 11.89 10.67
C ALA A 139 -1.83 11.99 11.52
N ASP A 140 -1.03 10.91 11.58
CA ASP A 140 0.27 10.92 12.25
C ASP A 140 1.18 12.02 11.68
N LYS A 141 1.27 12.12 10.35
CA LYS A 141 2.15 13.10 9.71
C LYS A 141 1.68 14.55 9.93
N TYR A 142 0.38 14.80 9.93
CA TYR A 142 -0.15 16.12 10.31
C TYR A 142 0.10 16.45 11.78
N TYR A 143 0.01 15.48 12.69
CA TYR A 143 0.27 15.69 14.11
C TYR A 143 1.76 15.94 14.40
N GLU A 144 2.63 15.13 13.81
CA GLU A 144 4.09 15.22 13.98
C GLU A 144 4.70 16.47 13.32
N GLY A 145 4.15 16.93 12.20
CA GLY A 145 4.73 17.99 11.38
C GLY A 145 5.98 17.54 10.62
N VAL A 146 6.14 16.23 10.42
CA VAL A 146 7.26 15.64 9.68
C VAL A 146 6.78 15.22 8.29
N TYR A 147 7.43 15.72 7.25
CA TYR A 147 7.06 15.60 5.83
C TYR A 147 5.83 16.40 5.38
N ILE A 148 4.95 16.77 6.30
CA ILE A 148 3.74 17.58 6.07
C ILE A 148 3.75 18.68 7.12
N VAL A 149 3.26 19.87 6.80
CA VAL A 149 3.15 20.97 7.78
C VAL A 149 2.21 20.53 8.92
N LYS A 150 2.64 20.76 10.17
CA LYS A 150 1.84 20.39 11.35
C LYS A 150 0.47 21.06 11.30
N ASP A 151 -0.57 20.25 11.39
CA ASP A 151 -1.97 20.68 11.48
C ASP A 151 -2.73 19.71 12.38
N VAL A 152 -2.91 20.11 13.65
CA VAL A 152 -3.57 19.28 14.66
C VAL A 152 -5.05 19.07 14.32
N LYS A 153 -5.73 20.07 13.74
CA LYS A 153 -7.15 19.94 13.35
C LYS A 153 -7.31 18.93 12.21
N ALA A 154 -6.42 18.98 11.22
CA ALA A 154 -6.39 17.98 10.15
C ALA A 154 -6.05 16.58 10.68
N ALA A 155 -5.13 16.47 11.64
CA ALA A 155 -4.80 15.18 12.26
C ALA A 155 -6.02 14.56 12.95
N ILE A 156 -6.75 15.33 13.75
CA ILE A 156 -7.97 14.88 14.41
C ILE A 156 -9.00 14.41 13.39
N TYR A 157 -9.24 15.20 12.36
CA TYR A 157 -10.20 14.86 11.30
C TYR A 157 -9.91 13.47 10.69
N TRP A 158 -8.65 13.20 10.36
CA TRP A 158 -8.28 11.91 9.76
C TRP A 158 -8.30 10.76 10.77
N TYR A 159 -7.90 11.00 12.04
CA TYR A 159 -8.05 9.98 13.09
C TYR A 159 -9.53 9.65 13.35
N GLU A 160 -10.43 10.64 13.37
CA GLU A 160 -11.86 10.39 13.53
C GLU A 160 -12.43 9.57 12.36
N LYS A 161 -12.00 9.85 11.13
CA LYS A 161 -12.40 9.03 9.98
C LYS A 161 -11.96 7.57 10.13
N ALA A 162 -10.72 7.34 10.50
CA ALA A 162 -10.19 5.98 10.73
C ALA A 162 -10.87 5.31 11.93
N ALA A 163 -11.14 6.06 13.02
CA ALA A 163 -11.85 5.58 14.19
C ALA A 163 -13.29 5.13 13.86
N ASN A 164 -14.00 5.89 13.02
CA ASN A 164 -15.33 5.53 12.53
C ASN A 164 -15.34 4.25 11.67
N GLN A 165 -14.22 3.87 11.11
CA GLN A 165 -14.02 2.58 10.43
C GLN A 165 -13.58 1.46 11.39
N GLY A 166 -13.46 1.74 12.69
CA GLY A 166 -13.11 0.76 13.71
C GLY A 166 -11.61 0.71 14.07
N SER A 167 -10.79 1.68 13.65
CA SER A 167 -9.39 1.74 14.09
C SER A 167 -9.29 2.06 15.59
N VAL A 168 -8.85 1.08 16.36
CA VAL A 168 -8.54 1.27 17.79
C VAL A 168 -7.35 2.22 17.97
N TYR A 169 -6.36 2.14 17.08
CA TYR A 169 -5.22 3.05 17.07
C TYR A 169 -5.67 4.51 16.92
N ALA A 170 -6.51 4.78 15.92
CA ALA A 170 -7.01 6.13 15.67
C ALA A 170 -7.90 6.65 16.81
N MET A 171 -8.73 5.80 17.42
CA MET A 171 -9.52 6.16 18.60
C MET A 171 -8.62 6.62 19.77
N TYR A 172 -7.56 5.83 20.04
CA TYR A 172 -6.61 6.18 21.09
C TYR A 172 -5.88 7.50 20.76
N ARG A 173 -5.42 7.68 19.55
CA ARG A 173 -4.67 8.88 19.14
C ARG A 173 -5.52 10.14 19.17
N ALA A 174 -6.75 10.07 18.67
CA ALA A 174 -7.70 11.19 18.77
C ALA A 174 -7.98 11.56 20.23
N GLY A 175 -8.28 10.58 21.07
CA GLY A 175 -8.50 10.80 22.51
C GLY A 175 -7.30 11.42 23.22
N TYR A 176 -6.08 10.97 22.87
CA TYR A 176 -4.84 11.53 23.42
C TYR A 176 -4.70 13.02 23.05
N ILE A 177 -4.97 13.38 21.80
CA ILE A 177 -4.86 14.78 21.33
C ILE A 177 -5.89 15.65 22.04
N TYR A 178 -7.14 15.22 22.14
CA TYR A 178 -8.19 15.95 22.87
C TYR A 178 -7.86 16.17 24.35
N TYR A 179 -7.12 15.24 24.96
CA TYR A 179 -6.70 15.37 26.35
C TYR A 179 -5.49 16.30 26.53
N SER A 180 -4.52 16.27 25.60
CA SER A 180 -3.21 16.90 25.76
C SER A 180 -3.09 18.28 25.11
N GLU A 181 -3.89 18.57 24.11
CA GLU A 181 -3.83 19.84 23.36
C GLU A 181 -5.09 20.67 23.62
N PRO A 182 -4.99 21.94 24.05
CA PRO A 182 -6.14 22.83 24.06
C PRO A 182 -6.57 23.09 22.61
N ILE A 183 -7.71 22.55 22.25
CA ILE A 183 -8.29 22.74 20.90
C ILE A 183 -9.32 23.85 21.02
N ASP A 184 -8.91 25.06 20.69
CA ASP A 184 -9.79 26.23 20.56
C ASP A 184 -10.54 26.23 19.22
#